data_c8da2f851fca3209cc1841e546c92c78
#
_entry.id   c8da2f851fca3209cc1841e546c92c78
#
_cell.length_a   1.000
_cell.length_b   1.000
_cell.length_c   1.000
_cell.angle_alpha   90.00
_cell.angle_beta   90.00
_cell.angle_gamma   90.00
#
_symmetry.space_group_name_H-M   'P 1'
#
loop_
_entity.id
_entity.type
_entity.pdbx_description
1 polymer ?
#
loop_
_entity_poly.entity_id
_entity_poly.type
_entity_poly.pdbx_seq_one_letter_code
_entity_poly.pdbx_strand_id
1 'polypeptide(L)'
;MTTGAEARVNSAPIEAGLRHLVRIAGAIAGLPEGQVRSLMAEAVDEVDPVSVEEIILQSYLFAGFPRTLNAMRMWRVVSERPAPDSDPEAAAEDFDLWRRRGAETCEIVYGDSYERLRRNVCGLHPALDEWMIVEGYGKILSRPGVDLRTRELCVVAACAVSGQQRQLHSHLHGALNAGSSPGEIGGV
;
A
#
# COMPACT_ATOMS: atom_id res chain seq x y z
N MET A 1 -5.65 -44.16 -0.52
CA MET A 1 -4.35 -43.48 -0.76
C MET A 1 -4.60 -42.41 -1.81
N THR A 2 -4.95 -41.22 -1.38
CA THR A 2 -5.16 -40.07 -2.26
C THR A 2 -4.00 -39.10 -2.05
N THR A 3 -3.06 -39.13 -2.98
CA THR A 3 -1.94 -38.20 -3.05
C THR A 3 -2.49 -36.81 -3.42
N GLY A 4 -2.57 -35.94 -2.42
CA GLY A 4 -2.78 -34.53 -2.67
C GLY A 4 -1.57 -33.96 -3.41
N ALA A 5 -1.74 -33.64 -4.68
CA ALA A 5 -0.80 -32.80 -5.40
C ALA A 5 -0.88 -31.41 -4.86
N GLU A 6 0.06 -31.03 -3.99
CA GLU A 6 0.31 -29.63 -3.66
C GLU A 6 0.70 -28.91 -4.95
N ALA A 7 -0.21 -28.10 -5.46
CA ALA A 7 0.09 -27.19 -6.55
C ALA A 7 1.16 -26.22 -6.05
N ARG A 8 2.41 -26.43 -6.42
CA ARG A 8 3.48 -25.45 -6.23
C ARG A 8 3.10 -24.23 -7.03
N VAL A 9 2.69 -23.19 -6.33
CA VAL A 9 2.55 -21.85 -6.91
C VAL A 9 3.93 -21.49 -7.44
N ASN A 10 4.07 -21.48 -8.77
CA ASN A 10 5.30 -21.12 -9.43
C ASN A 10 5.45 -19.61 -9.24
N SER A 11 6.11 -19.17 -8.17
CA SER A 11 6.33 -17.78 -7.86
C SER A 11 7.31 -17.21 -8.88
N ALA A 12 6.81 -16.42 -9.83
CA ALA A 12 7.68 -15.57 -10.63
C ALA A 12 8.42 -14.63 -9.67
N PRO A 13 9.74 -14.44 -9.82
CA PRO A 13 10.48 -13.55 -8.95
C PRO A 13 9.93 -12.13 -9.10
N ILE A 14 9.57 -11.50 -7.97
CA ILE A 14 9.21 -10.07 -7.93
C ILE A 14 10.42 -9.28 -8.44
N GLU A 15 10.18 -8.29 -9.29
CA GLU A 15 11.18 -7.32 -9.74
C GLU A 15 11.92 -6.70 -8.55
N ALA A 16 13.22 -6.45 -8.69
CA ALA A 16 14.07 -6.01 -7.58
C ALA A 16 13.55 -4.71 -6.92
N GLY A 17 13.21 -3.70 -7.72
CA GLY A 17 12.68 -2.44 -7.22
C GLY A 17 11.37 -2.62 -6.45
N LEU A 18 10.42 -3.39 -6.99
CA LEU A 18 9.17 -3.71 -6.32
C LEU A 18 9.39 -4.46 -4.99
N ARG A 19 10.37 -5.36 -4.94
CA ARG A 19 10.71 -6.09 -3.70
C ARG A 19 11.15 -5.15 -2.60
N HIS A 20 11.95 -4.12 -2.90
CA HIS A 20 12.35 -3.11 -1.92
C HIS A 20 11.14 -2.35 -1.38
N LEU A 21 10.23 -1.90 -2.26
CA LEU A 21 9.01 -1.18 -1.85
C LEU A 21 8.13 -2.02 -0.93
N VAL A 22 7.89 -3.28 -1.28
CA VAL A 22 7.09 -4.25 -0.49
C VAL A 22 7.73 -4.48 0.89
N ARG A 23 9.05 -4.70 0.95
CA ARG A 23 9.78 -4.90 2.21
C ARG A 23 9.73 -3.64 3.10
N ILE A 24 9.87 -2.45 2.52
CA ILE A 24 9.76 -1.18 3.25
C ILE A 24 8.35 -1.01 3.82
N ALA A 25 7.30 -1.24 3.03
CA ALA A 25 5.91 -1.13 3.48
C ALA A 25 5.61 -2.07 4.67
N GLY A 26 5.97 -3.34 4.55
CA GLY A 26 5.82 -4.32 5.62
C GLY A 26 6.63 -3.96 6.86
N ALA A 27 7.88 -3.51 6.68
CA ALA A 27 8.74 -3.10 7.80
C ALA A 27 8.17 -1.89 8.56
N ILE A 28 7.68 -0.87 7.85
CA ILE A 28 7.04 0.28 8.49
C ILE A 28 5.81 -0.17 9.29
N ALA A 29 5.06 -1.14 8.82
CA ALA A 29 3.85 -1.63 9.50
C ALA A 29 4.14 -2.37 10.82
N GLY A 30 5.28 -3.09 10.94
CA GLY A 30 5.44 -3.95 12.11
C GLY A 30 6.86 -4.12 12.67
N LEU A 31 7.91 -3.67 11.98
CA LEU A 31 9.28 -3.91 12.42
C LEU A 31 9.86 -2.76 13.27
N PRO A 32 10.94 -3.01 14.05
CA PRO A 32 11.69 -1.98 14.74
C PRO A 32 12.36 -0.99 13.77
N GLU A 33 12.51 0.28 14.19
CA GLU A 33 13.06 1.36 13.36
C GLU A 33 14.45 1.05 12.76
N GLY A 34 15.32 0.34 13.49
CA GLY A 34 16.63 -0.04 12.98
C GLY A 34 16.54 -0.94 11.74
N GLN A 35 15.56 -1.86 11.69
CA GLN A 35 15.35 -2.72 10.52
C GLN A 35 14.73 -1.94 9.36
N VAL A 36 13.78 -1.04 9.65
CA VAL A 36 13.20 -0.13 8.63
C VAL A 36 14.32 0.69 7.98
N ARG A 37 15.21 1.27 8.79
CA ARG A 37 16.35 2.05 8.31
C ARG A 37 17.30 1.24 7.43
N SER A 38 17.61 0.00 7.81
CA SER A 38 18.47 -0.88 7.01
C SER A 38 17.87 -1.19 5.65
N LEU A 39 16.56 -1.50 5.60
CA LEU A 39 15.85 -1.77 4.35
C LEU A 39 15.76 -0.54 3.44
N MET A 40 15.59 0.65 4.03
CA MET A 40 15.62 1.90 3.27
C MET A 40 17.01 2.18 2.69
N ALA A 41 18.08 1.92 3.45
CA ALA A 41 19.44 2.09 2.96
C ALA A 41 19.77 1.14 1.80
N GLU A 42 19.25 -0.10 1.83
CA GLU A 42 19.36 -1.05 0.71
C GLU A 42 18.66 -0.55 -0.57
N ALA A 43 17.66 0.32 -0.45
CA ALA A 43 16.82 0.78 -1.57
C ALA A 43 17.31 2.09 -2.21
N VAL A 44 18.25 2.82 -1.59
CA VAL A 44 18.64 4.19 -2.01
C VAL A 44 19.04 4.27 -3.49
N ASP A 45 19.87 3.33 -3.97
CA ASP A 45 20.38 3.31 -5.34
C ASP A 45 19.62 2.32 -6.24
N GLU A 46 18.66 1.59 -5.71
CA GLU A 46 17.96 0.48 -6.38
C GLU A 46 16.53 0.83 -6.80
N VAL A 47 15.96 1.89 -6.21
CA VAL A 47 14.55 2.26 -6.42
C VAL A 47 14.44 3.76 -6.65
N ASP A 48 13.54 4.16 -7.55
CA ASP A 48 13.18 5.57 -7.68
C ASP A 48 12.77 6.16 -6.32
N PRO A 49 13.47 7.20 -5.84
CA PRO A 49 13.23 7.75 -4.51
C PRO A 49 11.83 8.34 -4.32
N VAL A 50 11.17 8.81 -5.39
CA VAL A 50 9.77 9.27 -5.31
C VAL A 50 8.86 8.11 -4.99
N SER A 51 9.10 6.94 -5.59
CA SER A 51 8.34 5.72 -5.30
C SER A 51 8.48 5.29 -3.83
N VAL A 52 9.67 5.40 -3.24
CA VAL A 52 9.86 5.12 -1.80
C VAL A 52 9.07 6.12 -0.95
N GLU A 53 9.12 7.41 -1.28
CA GLU A 53 8.36 8.45 -0.57
C GLU A 53 6.85 8.20 -0.63
N GLU A 54 6.33 7.82 -1.79
CA GLU A 54 4.91 7.49 -1.98
C GLU A 54 4.48 6.28 -1.14
N ILE A 55 5.32 5.24 -1.02
CA ILE A 55 5.03 4.10 -0.15
C ILE A 55 5.12 4.45 1.33
N ILE A 56 6.03 5.33 1.73
CA ILE A 56 6.06 5.87 3.09
C ILE A 56 4.78 6.66 3.38
N LEU A 57 4.34 7.54 2.47
CA LEU A 57 3.08 8.27 2.61
C LEU A 57 1.88 7.32 2.75
N GLN A 58 1.80 6.30 1.90
CA GLN A 58 0.76 5.27 1.96
C GLN A 58 0.72 4.55 3.31
N SER A 59 1.86 4.36 3.95
CA SER A 59 1.97 3.65 5.24
C SER A 59 1.18 4.34 6.37
N TYR A 60 0.83 5.62 6.21
CA TYR A 60 -0.05 6.34 7.13
C TYR A 60 -1.39 5.62 7.36
N LEU A 61 -1.94 4.98 6.33
CA LEU A 61 -3.21 4.24 6.42
C LEU A 61 -3.11 2.94 7.23
N PHE A 62 -1.94 2.31 7.25
CA PHE A 62 -1.76 0.95 7.78
C PHE A 62 -0.89 0.90 9.04
N ALA A 63 0.01 1.85 9.20
CA ALA A 63 0.94 1.94 10.34
C ALA A 63 0.64 3.12 11.27
N GLY A 64 -0.20 4.05 10.83
CA GLY A 64 -0.54 5.28 11.57
C GLY A 64 0.51 6.38 11.40
N PHE A 65 0.09 7.59 11.74
CA PHE A 65 0.85 8.81 11.53
C PHE A 65 2.25 8.81 12.23
N PRO A 66 2.39 8.32 13.48
CA PRO A 66 3.70 8.35 14.15
C PRO A 66 4.75 7.52 13.44
N ARG A 67 4.43 6.30 13.00
CA ARG A 67 5.38 5.44 12.29
C ARG A 67 5.72 5.99 10.91
N THR A 68 4.76 6.57 10.21
CA THR A 68 5.00 7.24 8.92
C THR A 68 5.94 8.42 9.04
N LEU A 69 5.76 9.28 10.05
CA LEU A 69 6.67 10.39 10.32
C LEU A 69 8.10 9.91 10.61
N ASN A 70 8.25 8.88 11.43
CA ASN A 70 9.56 8.32 11.73
C ASN A 70 10.20 7.67 10.50
N ALA A 71 9.42 6.97 9.69
CA ALA A 71 9.88 6.40 8.42
C ALA A 71 10.36 7.48 7.45
N MET A 72 9.61 8.58 7.30
CA MET A 72 10.02 9.68 6.44
C MET A 72 11.30 10.38 6.94
N ARG A 73 11.45 10.56 8.26
CA ARG A 73 12.71 11.08 8.84
C ARG A 73 13.89 10.17 8.53
N MET A 74 13.72 8.85 8.69
CA MET A 74 14.76 7.88 8.36
C MET A 74 15.12 7.92 6.88
N TRP A 75 14.13 8.00 6.00
CA TRP A 75 14.35 8.12 4.55
C TRP A 75 15.14 9.38 4.21
N ARG A 76 14.80 10.56 4.76
CA ARG A 76 15.56 11.80 4.53
C ARG A 76 17.02 11.67 4.96
N VAL A 77 17.30 10.94 6.05
CA VAL A 77 18.67 10.72 6.52
C VAL A 77 19.46 9.75 5.64
N VAL A 78 18.86 8.62 5.22
CA VAL A 78 19.59 7.60 4.45
C VAL A 78 19.73 7.96 2.97
N SER A 79 18.76 8.67 2.41
CA SER A 79 18.79 9.09 1.00
C SER A 79 19.49 10.43 0.78
N GLU A 80 19.74 11.20 1.86
CA GLU A 80 20.30 12.57 1.81
C GLU A 80 19.46 13.55 0.95
N ARG A 81 18.21 13.18 0.63
CA ARG A 81 17.31 14.00 -0.20
C ARG A 81 16.55 15.00 0.66
N PRO A 82 16.45 16.27 0.24
CA PRO A 82 15.59 17.25 0.91
C PRO A 82 14.10 16.87 0.73
N ALA A 83 13.25 17.38 1.60
CA ALA A 83 11.81 17.34 1.35
C ALA A 83 11.48 18.20 0.11
N PRO A 84 10.43 17.85 -0.66
CA PRO A 84 9.93 18.74 -1.72
C PRO A 84 9.38 20.05 -1.10
N ASP A 85 9.51 21.15 -1.84
CA ASP A 85 9.03 22.46 -1.38
C ASP A 85 7.51 22.51 -1.25
N SER A 86 6.80 21.73 -2.07
CA SER A 86 5.35 21.60 -2.06
C SER A 86 4.92 20.24 -2.62
N ASP A 87 3.69 19.86 -2.31
CA ASP A 87 3.03 18.68 -2.86
C ASP A 87 1.66 19.07 -3.41
N PRO A 88 1.49 19.12 -4.74
CA PRO A 88 0.20 19.49 -5.35
C PRO A 88 -0.97 18.57 -4.95
N GLU A 89 -0.68 17.30 -4.67
CA GLU A 89 -1.70 16.32 -4.26
C GLU A 89 -2.12 16.48 -2.79
N ALA A 90 -1.40 17.29 -2.01
CA ALA A 90 -1.74 17.59 -0.62
C ALA A 90 -2.66 18.82 -0.45
N ALA A 91 -3.01 19.51 -1.53
CA ALA A 91 -3.87 20.69 -1.48
C ALA A 91 -5.24 20.35 -0.88
N ALA A 92 -5.59 21.03 0.21
CA ALA A 92 -6.73 20.68 1.06
C ALA A 92 -8.12 20.96 0.43
N GLU A 93 -8.18 21.52 -0.77
CA GLU A 93 -9.42 22.07 -1.34
C GLU A 93 -10.13 21.13 -2.32
N ASP A 94 -9.65 19.90 -2.52
CA ASP A 94 -10.16 19.03 -3.58
C ASP A 94 -10.85 17.76 -3.09
N PHE A 95 -11.74 17.91 -2.09
CA PHE A 95 -12.55 16.79 -1.57
C PHE A 95 -13.36 16.08 -2.66
N ASP A 96 -13.87 16.83 -3.64
CA ASP A 96 -14.66 16.24 -4.72
C ASP A 96 -13.80 15.45 -5.70
N LEU A 97 -12.55 15.88 -5.95
CA LEU A 97 -11.58 15.11 -6.72
C LEU A 97 -11.22 13.82 -6.00
N TRP A 98 -10.88 13.90 -4.71
CA TRP A 98 -10.55 12.71 -3.91
C TRP A 98 -11.72 11.74 -3.82
N ARG A 99 -12.94 12.23 -3.67
CA ARG A 99 -14.14 11.38 -3.66
C ARG A 99 -14.32 10.64 -5.00
N ARG A 100 -14.17 11.32 -6.14
CA ARG A 100 -14.25 10.67 -7.46
C ARG A 100 -13.13 9.65 -7.65
N ARG A 101 -11.87 10.07 -7.51
CA ARG A 101 -10.70 9.17 -7.64
C ARG A 101 -10.80 7.98 -6.68
N GLY A 102 -11.25 8.25 -5.45
CA GLY A 102 -11.40 7.23 -4.43
C GLY A 102 -12.46 6.20 -4.77
N ALA A 103 -13.60 6.62 -5.29
CA ALA A 103 -14.65 5.72 -5.76
C ALA A 103 -14.13 4.84 -6.91
N GLU A 104 -13.52 5.44 -7.94
CA GLU A 104 -12.94 4.75 -9.09
C GLU A 104 -11.85 3.75 -8.67
N THR A 105 -10.90 4.18 -7.82
CA THR A 105 -9.80 3.32 -7.34
C THR A 105 -10.32 2.16 -6.49
N CYS A 106 -11.24 2.44 -5.58
CA CYS A 106 -11.84 1.42 -4.72
C CYS A 106 -12.67 0.41 -5.55
N GLU A 107 -13.38 0.86 -6.57
CA GLU A 107 -14.12 -0.02 -7.49
C GLU A 107 -13.18 -0.96 -8.25
N ILE A 108 -12.02 -0.48 -8.72
CA ILE A 108 -10.98 -1.34 -9.33
C ILE A 108 -10.52 -2.40 -8.32
N VAL A 109 -10.18 -2.01 -7.09
CA VAL A 109 -9.66 -2.92 -6.08
C VAL A 109 -10.67 -3.98 -5.66
N TYR A 110 -11.96 -3.63 -5.52
CA TYR A 110 -12.99 -4.55 -5.03
C TYR A 110 -13.85 -5.20 -6.11
N GLY A 111 -13.84 -4.67 -7.35
CA GLY A 111 -14.63 -5.19 -8.46
C GLY A 111 -16.11 -5.39 -8.08
N ASP A 112 -16.66 -6.55 -8.38
CA ASP A 112 -18.06 -6.91 -8.09
C ASP A 112 -18.42 -6.84 -6.58
N SER A 113 -17.42 -6.74 -5.70
CA SER A 113 -17.63 -6.63 -4.25
C SER A 113 -17.74 -5.18 -3.77
N TYR A 114 -17.52 -4.17 -4.62
CA TYR A 114 -17.48 -2.76 -4.25
C TYR A 114 -18.74 -2.30 -3.49
N GLU A 115 -19.92 -2.50 -4.07
CA GLU A 115 -21.18 -2.10 -3.46
C GLU A 115 -21.46 -2.81 -2.11
N ARG A 116 -21.05 -4.07 -2.01
CA ARG A 116 -21.18 -4.83 -0.76
C ARG A 116 -20.23 -4.29 0.32
N LEU A 117 -18.99 -3.95 -0.06
CA LEU A 117 -18.02 -3.32 0.83
C LEU A 117 -18.59 -2.02 1.39
N ARG A 118 -19.06 -1.11 0.53
CA ARG A 118 -19.61 0.20 0.91
C ARG A 118 -20.74 0.05 1.93
N ARG A 119 -21.70 -0.84 1.65
CA ARG A 119 -22.80 -1.12 2.59
C ARG A 119 -22.30 -1.68 3.92
N ASN A 120 -21.33 -2.59 3.89
CA ASN A 120 -20.80 -3.20 5.11
C ASN A 120 -20.03 -2.19 5.96
N VAL A 121 -19.20 -1.35 5.36
CA VAL A 121 -18.43 -0.33 6.10
C VAL A 121 -19.34 0.78 6.62
N CYS A 122 -20.30 1.24 5.81
CA CYS A 122 -21.33 2.19 6.23
C CYS A 122 -22.17 1.65 7.41
N GLY A 123 -22.45 0.34 7.42
CA GLY A 123 -23.14 -0.35 8.50
C GLY A 123 -22.33 -0.42 9.81
N LEU A 124 -21.01 -0.29 9.75
CA LEU A 124 -20.18 -0.11 10.95
C LEU A 124 -20.25 1.33 11.45
N HIS A 125 -20.02 2.29 10.56
CA HIS A 125 -20.18 3.71 10.80
C HIS A 125 -20.11 4.50 9.48
N PRO A 126 -21.06 5.42 9.21
CA PRO A 126 -21.05 6.19 7.95
C PRO A 126 -19.76 6.98 7.69
N ALA A 127 -19.13 7.53 8.74
CA ALA A 127 -17.86 8.25 8.60
C ALA A 127 -16.72 7.34 8.13
N LEU A 128 -16.70 6.05 8.52
CA LEU A 128 -15.68 5.11 8.05
C LEU A 128 -15.80 4.85 6.55
N ASP A 129 -17.04 4.78 6.03
CA ASP A 129 -17.26 4.63 4.60
C ASP A 129 -16.77 5.86 3.81
N GLU A 130 -17.11 7.07 4.29
CA GLU A 130 -16.65 8.32 3.67
C GLU A 130 -15.13 8.46 3.73
N TRP A 131 -14.51 8.22 4.89
CA TRP A 131 -13.05 8.32 5.05
C TRP A 131 -12.31 7.26 4.24
N MET A 132 -12.84 6.06 4.14
CA MET A 132 -12.27 5.02 3.28
C MET A 132 -12.16 5.51 1.83
N ILE A 133 -13.22 6.11 1.30
CA ILE A 133 -13.23 6.61 -0.08
C ILE A 133 -12.37 7.86 -0.22
N VAL A 134 -12.58 8.87 0.61
CA VAL A 134 -11.92 10.18 0.43
C VAL A 134 -10.45 10.12 0.86
N GLU A 135 -10.19 9.66 2.08
CA GLU A 135 -8.83 9.63 2.64
C GLU A 135 -8.02 8.43 2.13
N GLY A 136 -8.62 7.22 2.21
CA GLY A 136 -7.93 5.98 1.86
C GLY A 136 -7.64 5.89 0.37
N TYR A 137 -8.68 5.73 -0.42
CA TYR A 137 -8.55 5.52 -1.85
C TYR A 137 -8.31 6.81 -2.63
N GLY A 138 -8.97 7.92 -2.28
CA GLY A 138 -8.89 9.17 -3.03
C GLY A 138 -7.62 9.97 -2.79
N LYS A 139 -7.31 10.25 -1.53
CA LYS A 139 -6.17 11.08 -1.16
C LYS A 139 -4.83 10.31 -1.23
N ILE A 140 -4.84 9.02 -0.92
CA ILE A 140 -3.61 8.25 -0.76
C ILE A 140 -3.41 7.24 -1.88
N LEU A 141 -4.31 6.26 -2.05
CA LEU A 141 -4.07 5.15 -2.98
C LEU A 141 -4.21 5.53 -4.46
N SER A 142 -4.88 6.64 -4.78
CA SER A 142 -4.97 7.17 -6.15
C SER A 142 -3.87 8.18 -6.50
N ARG A 143 -2.92 8.45 -5.60
CA ARG A 143 -1.82 9.39 -5.87
C ARG A 143 -0.96 8.91 -7.04
N PRO A 144 -0.43 9.83 -7.87
CA PRO A 144 0.55 9.51 -8.90
C PRO A 144 1.89 9.05 -8.30
N GLY A 145 2.85 8.70 -9.13
CA GLY A 145 4.21 8.31 -8.73
C GLY A 145 4.39 6.82 -8.49
N VAL A 146 3.33 6.09 -8.09
CA VAL A 146 3.33 4.62 -7.97
C VAL A 146 2.01 4.07 -8.51
N ASP A 147 2.07 3.05 -9.34
CA ASP A 147 0.89 2.41 -9.90
C ASP A 147 0.08 1.62 -8.84
N LEU A 148 -1.21 1.40 -9.10
CA LEU A 148 -2.13 0.77 -8.16
C LEU A 148 -1.73 -0.67 -7.82
N ARG A 149 -1.19 -1.43 -8.78
CA ARG A 149 -0.72 -2.79 -8.56
C ARG A 149 0.41 -2.81 -7.51
N THR A 150 1.39 -1.95 -7.66
CA THR A 150 2.51 -1.80 -6.70
C THR A 150 1.99 -1.37 -5.33
N ARG A 151 1.05 -0.42 -5.28
CA ARG A 151 0.42 0.01 -4.03
C ARG A 151 -0.29 -1.13 -3.32
N GLU A 152 -1.08 -1.93 -4.02
CA GLU A 152 -1.81 -3.06 -3.44
C GLU A 152 -0.85 -4.15 -2.91
N LEU A 153 0.25 -4.47 -3.59
CA LEU A 153 1.26 -5.41 -3.08
C LEU A 153 1.92 -4.88 -1.79
N CYS A 154 2.18 -3.58 -1.70
CA CYS A 154 2.68 -2.95 -0.48
C CYS A 154 1.65 -2.98 0.66
N VAL A 155 0.35 -2.83 0.34
CA VAL A 155 -0.74 -2.99 1.32
C VAL A 155 -0.82 -4.43 1.83
N VAL A 156 -0.70 -5.42 0.94
CA VAL A 156 -0.66 -6.84 1.30
C VAL A 156 0.45 -7.10 2.33
N ALA A 157 1.68 -6.62 2.07
CA ALA A 157 2.80 -6.75 3.00
C ALA A 157 2.52 -6.07 4.34
N ALA A 158 2.00 -4.85 4.33
CA ALA A 158 1.67 -4.11 5.54
C ALA A 158 0.61 -4.84 6.39
N CYS A 159 -0.47 -5.33 5.75
CA CYS A 159 -1.53 -6.08 6.41
C CYS A 159 -1.04 -7.43 6.96
N ALA A 160 -0.17 -8.13 6.23
CA ALA A 160 0.40 -9.41 6.66
C ALA A 160 1.24 -9.22 7.94
N VAL A 161 2.17 -8.26 7.94
CA VAL A 161 3.07 -7.99 9.07
C VAL A 161 2.31 -7.45 10.29
N SER A 162 1.29 -6.61 10.10
CA SER A 162 0.47 -6.08 11.18
C SER A 162 -0.64 -7.02 11.67
N GLY A 163 -0.79 -8.21 11.08
CA GLY A 163 -1.77 -9.21 11.48
C GLY A 163 -3.22 -8.85 11.14
N GLN A 164 -3.46 -7.98 10.17
CA GLN A 164 -4.79 -7.52 9.77
C GLN A 164 -5.43 -8.49 8.77
N GLN A 165 -5.85 -9.67 9.25
CA GLN A 165 -6.28 -10.79 8.41
C GLN A 165 -7.42 -10.48 7.43
N ARG A 166 -8.42 -9.69 7.85
CA ARG A 166 -9.56 -9.32 6.99
C ARG A 166 -9.13 -8.40 5.85
N GLN A 167 -8.32 -7.39 6.17
CA GLN A 167 -7.75 -6.46 5.19
C GLN A 167 -6.79 -7.18 4.27
N LEU A 168 -5.92 -8.04 4.81
CA LEU A 168 -5.03 -8.90 4.02
C LEU A 168 -5.83 -9.69 2.96
N HIS A 169 -6.88 -10.39 3.38
CA HIS A 169 -7.73 -11.16 2.44
C HIS A 169 -8.31 -10.27 1.33
N SER A 170 -8.82 -9.09 1.69
CA SER A 170 -9.38 -8.16 0.71
C SER A 170 -8.33 -7.64 -0.27
N HIS A 171 -7.16 -7.24 0.22
CA HIS A 171 -6.10 -6.67 -0.61
C HIS A 171 -5.34 -7.72 -1.43
N LEU A 172 -5.34 -9.00 -1.05
CA LEU A 172 -4.90 -10.09 -1.93
C LEU A 172 -5.75 -10.15 -3.21
N HIS A 173 -7.07 -10.03 -3.09
CA HIS A 173 -7.96 -9.91 -4.25
C HIS A 173 -7.79 -8.57 -4.97
N GLY A 174 -7.60 -7.48 -4.23
CA GLY A 174 -7.31 -6.15 -4.78
C GLY A 174 -6.06 -6.14 -5.65
N ALA A 175 -4.99 -6.78 -5.21
CA ALA A 175 -3.76 -6.91 -5.98
C ALA A 175 -3.99 -7.68 -7.30
N LEU A 176 -4.79 -8.75 -7.29
CA LEU A 176 -5.19 -9.46 -8.51
C LEU A 176 -5.99 -8.53 -9.44
N ASN A 177 -6.99 -7.83 -8.92
CA ASN A 177 -7.82 -6.91 -9.68
C ASN A 177 -7.01 -5.72 -10.26
N ALA A 178 -5.97 -5.29 -9.54
CA ALA A 178 -5.02 -4.27 -10.00
C ALA A 178 -3.97 -4.80 -10.99
N GLY A 179 -4.02 -6.09 -11.36
CA GLY A 179 -3.18 -6.69 -12.38
C GLY A 179 -1.95 -7.46 -11.88
N SER A 180 -1.84 -7.72 -10.57
CA SER A 180 -0.79 -8.61 -10.05
C SER A 180 -1.05 -10.06 -10.42
N SER A 181 0.00 -10.80 -10.71
CA SER A 181 -0.07 -12.25 -10.88
C SER A 181 -0.11 -12.97 -9.53
N PRO A 182 -0.68 -14.19 -9.45
CA PRO A 182 -0.59 -15.02 -8.24
C PRO A 182 0.86 -15.30 -7.80
N GLY A 183 1.80 -15.35 -8.75
CA GLY A 183 3.23 -15.54 -8.48
C GLY A 183 3.85 -14.35 -7.75
N GLU A 184 3.51 -13.13 -8.14
CA GLU A 184 3.97 -11.91 -7.47
C GLU A 184 3.40 -11.79 -6.06
N ILE A 185 2.11 -12.09 -5.89
CA ILE A 185 1.45 -12.10 -4.58
C ILE A 185 2.10 -13.14 -3.65
N GLY A 186 2.43 -14.32 -4.17
CA GLY A 186 3.13 -15.37 -3.41
C GLY A 186 4.59 -15.01 -3.06
N GLY A 187 5.16 -14.00 -3.69
CA GLY A 187 6.51 -13.49 -3.43
C GLY A 187 6.57 -12.33 -2.42
N VAL A 188 5.41 -11.78 -2.01
CA VAL A 188 5.27 -10.74 -0.98
C VAL A 188 5.33 -11.35 0.42
#